data_26954a5953f6eb66ec42520bf895f299
#
_entry.id   26954a5953f6eb66ec42520bf895f299
#
_cell.length_a   1.000
_cell.length_b   1.000
_cell.length_c   1.000
_cell.angle_alpha   90.00
_cell.angle_beta   90.00
_cell.angle_gamma   90.00
#
_symmetry.space_group_name_H-M   'P 1'
#
loop_
_entity.id
_entity.type
_entity.pdbx_description
1 polymer ?
#
loop_
_entity_poly.entity_id
_entity_poly.type
_entity_poly.pdbx_seq_one_letter_code
_entity_poly.pdbx_strand_id
1 'polypeptide(L)'
;MQRIAEESSVTTAAIHYHFDTKEELLNAFLDDLVERFEQQLACEASDPRERLGAFLDAVFTPADTGSDDFPVALMELKAQAPYHDTYRERFLDLDEAVHTLVATAVREGVDDGHFDEADPDEVARFVTTAINGGHVRRVALGEDPEETREVIEGYLELQLGWTPGVVA
;
A
#
# COMPACT_ATOMS: atom_id res chain seq x y z
N MET A 1 -13.02 -18.33 11.41
CA MET A 1 -12.16 -19.52 11.29
C MET A 1 -12.68 -20.52 10.26
N GLN A 2 -13.88 -21.07 10.37
CA GLN A 2 -14.39 -22.12 9.46
C GLN A 2 -14.45 -21.64 7.99
N ARG A 3 -15.04 -20.48 7.70
CA ARG A 3 -15.04 -19.91 6.34
C ARG A 3 -13.64 -19.64 5.80
N ILE A 4 -12.71 -19.18 6.63
CA ILE A 4 -11.32 -18.97 6.23
C ILE A 4 -10.67 -20.31 5.84
N ALA A 5 -10.92 -21.37 6.61
CA ALA A 5 -10.42 -22.71 6.31
C ALA A 5 -10.99 -23.25 4.98
N GLU A 6 -12.28 -23.05 4.72
CA GLU A 6 -12.95 -23.47 3.49
C GLU A 6 -12.37 -22.79 2.25
N GLU A 7 -12.09 -21.48 2.32
CA GLU A 7 -11.54 -20.68 1.21
C GLU A 7 -10.03 -20.91 0.98
N SER A 8 -9.27 -21.20 2.06
CA SER A 8 -7.80 -21.31 1.99
C SER A 8 -7.28 -22.73 1.73
N SER A 9 -8.14 -23.73 1.51
CA SER A 9 -7.77 -25.15 1.40
C SER A 9 -7.01 -25.70 2.62
N VAL A 10 -7.10 -25.03 3.77
CA VAL A 10 -6.48 -25.43 5.04
C VAL A 10 -7.56 -25.92 6.00
N THR A 11 -7.27 -26.91 6.83
CA THR A 11 -8.26 -27.38 7.80
C THR A 11 -8.42 -26.42 8.97
N THR A 12 -9.63 -26.29 9.51
CA THR A 12 -9.89 -25.49 10.72
C THR A 12 -8.98 -25.91 11.89
N ALA A 13 -8.65 -27.21 12.01
CA ALA A 13 -7.73 -27.72 13.01
C ALA A 13 -6.29 -27.22 12.81
N ALA A 14 -5.83 -27.11 11.57
CA ALA A 14 -4.51 -26.56 11.27
C ALA A 14 -4.45 -25.05 11.62
N ILE A 15 -5.51 -24.30 11.34
CA ILE A 15 -5.58 -22.88 11.73
C ILE A 15 -5.55 -22.75 13.26
N HIS A 16 -6.35 -23.54 13.99
CA HIS A 16 -6.37 -23.52 15.46
C HIS A 16 -5.10 -24.07 16.12
N TYR A 17 -4.25 -24.79 15.38
CA TYR A 17 -2.95 -25.18 15.87
C TYR A 17 -1.98 -23.99 16.00
N HIS A 18 -2.14 -22.98 15.12
CA HIS A 18 -1.26 -21.81 15.07
C HIS A 18 -1.88 -20.55 15.70
N PHE A 19 -3.22 -20.44 15.71
CA PHE A 19 -3.94 -19.24 16.18
C PHE A 19 -5.11 -19.67 17.07
N ASP A 20 -5.08 -19.23 18.33
CA ASP A 20 -6.16 -19.54 19.29
C ASP A 20 -7.45 -18.78 18.95
N THR A 21 -7.31 -17.56 18.38
CA THR A 21 -8.42 -16.67 18.06
C THR A 21 -8.38 -16.20 16.61
N LYS A 22 -9.54 -15.75 16.10
CA LYS A 22 -9.62 -15.09 14.79
C LYS A 22 -8.81 -13.78 14.78
N GLU A 23 -8.77 -13.10 15.91
CA GLU A 23 -8.05 -11.83 16.08
C GLU A 23 -6.54 -12.03 15.93
N GLU A 24 -5.97 -13.07 16.54
CA GLU A 24 -4.55 -13.44 16.36
C GLU A 24 -4.22 -13.73 14.89
N LEU A 25 -5.07 -14.50 14.21
CA LEU A 25 -4.88 -14.77 12.78
C LEU A 25 -4.90 -13.48 11.95
N LEU A 26 -5.83 -12.57 12.22
CA LEU A 26 -5.95 -11.31 11.47
C LEU A 26 -4.80 -10.34 11.80
N ASN A 27 -4.31 -10.34 13.04
CA ASN A 27 -3.11 -9.57 13.41
C ASN A 27 -1.88 -10.11 12.67
N ALA A 28 -1.66 -11.42 12.68
CA ALA A 28 -0.56 -12.02 11.93
C ALA A 28 -0.64 -11.78 10.42
N PHE A 29 -1.85 -11.72 9.86
CA PHE A 29 -2.07 -11.35 8.46
C PHE A 29 -1.69 -9.89 8.19
N LEU A 30 -2.06 -8.95 9.08
CA LEU A 30 -1.68 -7.55 8.94
C LEU A 30 -0.17 -7.35 9.12
N ASP A 31 0.46 -8.06 10.07
CA ASP A 31 1.91 -8.05 10.26
C ASP A 31 2.65 -8.51 8.99
N ASP A 32 2.24 -9.63 8.42
CA ASP A 32 2.80 -10.16 7.17
C ASP A 32 2.57 -9.20 5.98
N LEU A 33 1.42 -8.54 5.95
CA LEU A 33 1.12 -7.52 4.91
C LEU A 33 2.06 -6.33 5.01
N VAL A 34 2.24 -5.77 6.21
CA VAL A 34 3.17 -4.65 6.45
C VAL A 34 4.58 -5.05 6.09
N GLU A 35 5.05 -6.22 6.57
CA GLU A 35 6.40 -6.72 6.28
C GLU A 35 6.65 -6.93 4.79
N ARG A 36 5.70 -7.53 4.05
CA ARG A 36 5.81 -7.70 2.59
C ARG A 36 5.83 -6.36 1.88
N PHE A 37 5.01 -5.42 2.32
CA PHE A 37 4.98 -4.09 1.75
C PHE A 37 6.30 -3.36 1.99
N GLU A 38 6.84 -3.40 3.21
CA GLU A 38 8.17 -2.85 3.52
C GLU A 38 9.27 -3.50 2.69
N GLN A 39 9.24 -4.82 2.49
CA GLN A 39 10.18 -5.55 1.63
C GLN A 39 10.08 -5.13 0.17
N GLN A 40 8.86 -4.93 -0.36
CA GLN A 40 8.65 -4.41 -1.72
C GLN A 40 9.12 -2.95 -1.87
N LEU A 41 8.96 -2.17 -0.82
CA LEU A 41 9.42 -0.77 -0.77
C LEU A 41 10.93 -0.64 -0.57
N ALA A 42 11.61 -1.66 -0.06
CA ALA A 42 13.08 -1.73 0.04
C ALA A 42 13.73 -1.90 -1.33
N CYS A 43 13.17 -1.23 -2.36
CA CYS A 43 13.75 -1.19 -3.69
C CYS A 43 15.13 -0.52 -3.60
N GLU A 44 16.18 -1.25 -3.98
CA GLU A 44 17.58 -0.75 -4.00
C GLU A 44 17.83 0.29 -5.11
N ALA A 45 16.79 0.81 -5.75
CA ALA A 45 16.94 1.85 -6.76
C ALA A 45 17.55 3.10 -6.12
N SER A 46 18.73 3.45 -6.58
CA SER A 46 19.45 4.66 -6.12
C SER A 46 18.83 5.95 -6.67
N ASP A 47 18.09 5.85 -7.79
CA ASP A 47 17.42 6.98 -8.42
C ASP A 47 16.04 7.22 -7.82
N PRO A 48 15.75 8.41 -7.26
CA PRO A 48 14.44 8.74 -6.70
C PRO A 48 13.28 8.57 -7.69
N ARG A 49 13.51 8.78 -8.99
CA ARG A 49 12.50 8.60 -10.05
C ARG A 49 12.11 7.14 -10.21
N GLU A 50 13.10 6.24 -10.19
CA GLU A 50 12.88 4.79 -10.27
C GLU A 50 12.16 4.29 -8.99
N ARG A 51 12.50 4.84 -7.82
CA ARG A 51 11.82 4.48 -6.56
C ARG A 51 10.35 4.83 -6.57
N LEU A 52 9.97 6.02 -7.05
CA LEU A 52 8.56 6.39 -7.19
C LEU A 52 7.82 5.48 -8.17
N GLY A 53 8.44 5.16 -9.32
CA GLY A 53 7.87 4.23 -10.29
C GLY A 53 7.67 2.83 -9.71
N ALA A 54 8.70 2.26 -9.09
CA ALA A 54 8.63 0.94 -8.45
C ALA A 54 7.60 0.90 -7.31
N PHE A 55 7.47 1.98 -6.55
CA PHE A 55 6.44 2.12 -5.53
C PHE A 55 5.03 2.07 -6.13
N LEU A 56 4.76 2.85 -7.18
CA LEU A 56 3.45 2.83 -7.84
C LEU A 56 3.16 1.46 -8.46
N ASP A 57 4.16 0.82 -9.07
CA ASP A 57 4.02 -0.54 -9.58
C ASP A 57 3.66 -1.52 -8.45
N ALA A 58 4.33 -1.44 -7.31
CA ALA A 58 4.05 -2.31 -6.16
C ALA A 58 2.63 -2.12 -5.60
N VAL A 59 2.13 -0.87 -5.59
CA VAL A 59 0.78 -0.54 -5.06
C VAL A 59 -0.34 -0.94 -6.03
N PHE A 60 -0.15 -0.70 -7.33
CA PHE A 60 -1.23 -0.81 -8.32
C PHE A 60 -1.17 -2.09 -9.16
N THR A 61 0.01 -2.74 -9.28
CA THR A 61 0.08 -4.03 -9.94
C THR A 61 -0.47 -5.11 -8.99
N PRO A 62 -1.45 -5.90 -9.40
CA PRO A 62 -1.96 -6.99 -8.57
C PRO A 62 -0.79 -7.91 -8.23
N ALA A 63 -0.43 -8.00 -6.95
CA ALA A 63 0.37 -9.12 -6.51
C ALA A 63 -0.37 -10.39 -6.91
N ASP A 64 0.36 -11.39 -7.38
CA ASP A 64 -0.18 -12.71 -7.79
C ASP A 64 -0.66 -13.48 -6.54
N THR A 65 -1.52 -12.82 -5.74
CA THR A 65 -2.05 -13.32 -4.46
C THR A 65 -3.14 -14.37 -4.66
N GLY A 66 -3.47 -14.68 -5.92
CA GLY A 66 -4.42 -15.75 -6.27
C GLY A 66 -5.87 -15.51 -5.84
N SER A 67 -6.18 -14.35 -5.25
CA SER A 67 -7.53 -14.05 -4.78
C SER A 67 -7.89 -12.58 -5.03
N ASP A 68 -8.96 -12.36 -5.79
CA ASP A 68 -9.61 -11.06 -5.98
C ASP A 68 -10.21 -10.51 -4.67
N ASP A 69 -10.25 -11.32 -3.61
CA ASP A 69 -10.86 -10.98 -2.32
C ASP A 69 -9.94 -10.19 -1.39
N PHE A 70 -8.62 -10.13 -1.68
CA PHE A 70 -7.65 -9.42 -0.84
C PHE A 70 -8.01 -7.95 -0.58
N PRO A 71 -8.36 -7.14 -1.60
CA PRO A 71 -8.76 -5.74 -1.38
C PRO A 71 -10.00 -5.61 -0.49
N VAL A 72 -10.96 -6.54 -0.63
CA VAL A 72 -12.18 -6.59 0.19
C VAL A 72 -11.82 -6.90 1.65
N ALA A 73 -10.98 -7.92 1.88
CA ALA A 73 -10.54 -8.30 3.23
C ALA A 73 -9.80 -7.14 3.92
N LEU A 74 -8.94 -6.43 3.22
CA LEU A 74 -8.23 -5.26 3.73
C LEU A 74 -9.20 -4.13 4.10
N MET A 75 -10.25 -3.90 3.27
CA MET A 75 -11.29 -2.92 3.57
C MET A 75 -12.08 -3.28 4.82
N GLU A 76 -12.45 -4.57 4.98
CA GLU A 76 -13.15 -5.05 6.18
C GLU A 76 -12.31 -4.83 7.45
N LEU A 77 -11.00 -5.07 7.39
CA LEU A 77 -10.09 -4.82 8.52
C LEU A 77 -9.95 -3.34 8.82
N LYS A 78 -9.83 -2.48 7.80
CA LYS A 78 -9.83 -1.02 7.97
C LYS A 78 -11.10 -0.52 8.64
N ALA A 79 -12.26 -1.07 8.27
CA ALA A 79 -13.55 -0.72 8.90
C ALA A 79 -13.63 -1.13 10.38
N GLN A 80 -12.86 -2.11 10.82
CA GLN A 80 -12.79 -2.56 12.21
C GLN A 80 -11.73 -1.80 13.04
N ALA A 81 -10.76 -1.14 12.41
CA ALA A 81 -9.70 -0.41 13.09
C ALA A 81 -10.20 0.61 14.16
N PRO A 82 -11.35 1.30 14.00
CA PRO A 82 -11.88 2.17 15.07
C PRO A 82 -12.25 1.43 16.36
N TYR A 83 -12.43 0.10 16.31
CA TYR A 83 -12.87 -0.74 17.43
C TYR A 83 -11.79 -1.69 17.95
N HIS A 84 -10.63 -1.75 17.27
CA HIS A 84 -9.52 -2.63 17.59
C HIS A 84 -8.21 -1.86 17.50
N ASP A 85 -7.63 -1.54 18.66
CA ASP A 85 -6.41 -0.72 18.75
C ASP A 85 -5.24 -1.36 17.96
N THR A 86 -5.07 -2.68 18.02
CA THR A 86 -4.03 -3.39 17.27
C THR A 86 -4.14 -3.19 15.77
N TYR A 87 -5.36 -3.28 15.19
CA TYR A 87 -5.55 -3.03 13.76
C TYR A 87 -5.23 -1.58 13.41
N ARG A 88 -5.66 -0.65 14.27
CA ARG A 88 -5.40 0.77 14.08
C ARG A 88 -3.91 1.08 14.09
N GLU A 89 -3.16 0.50 15.03
CA GLU A 89 -1.70 0.64 15.09
C GLU A 89 -1.03 0.14 13.81
N ARG A 90 -1.38 -1.06 13.33
CA ARG A 90 -0.83 -1.60 12.09
C ARG A 90 -1.14 -0.77 10.84
N PHE A 91 -2.35 -0.21 10.75
CA PHE A 91 -2.68 0.70 9.64
C PHE A 91 -1.96 2.05 9.75
N LEU A 92 -1.66 2.53 10.96
CA LEU A 92 -0.82 3.70 11.15
C LEU A 92 0.65 3.42 10.74
N ASP A 93 1.20 2.27 11.12
CA ASP A 93 2.54 1.85 10.71
C ASP A 93 2.65 1.78 9.18
N LEU A 94 1.66 1.19 8.51
CA LEU A 94 1.61 1.12 7.04
C LEU A 94 1.51 2.50 6.39
N ASP A 95 0.65 3.38 6.92
CA ASP A 95 0.47 4.76 6.42
C ASP A 95 1.78 5.56 6.56
N GLU A 96 2.47 5.44 7.69
CA GLU A 96 3.75 6.08 7.95
C GLU A 96 4.87 5.53 7.04
N ALA A 97 4.89 4.22 6.79
CA ALA A 97 5.87 3.62 5.89
C ALA A 97 5.72 4.16 4.46
N VAL A 98 4.48 4.21 3.95
CA VAL A 98 4.18 4.80 2.62
C VAL A 98 4.57 6.28 2.58
N HIS A 99 4.15 7.05 3.59
CA HIS A 99 4.46 8.47 3.69
C HIS A 99 5.97 8.71 3.67
N THR A 100 6.70 8.01 4.53
CA THR A 100 8.16 8.14 4.66
C THR A 100 8.88 7.82 3.35
N LEU A 101 8.47 6.75 2.66
CA LEU A 101 9.06 6.37 1.38
C LEU A 101 8.88 7.47 0.34
N VAL A 102 7.65 7.94 0.15
CA VAL A 102 7.34 8.97 -0.85
C VAL A 102 8.04 10.28 -0.49
N ALA A 103 7.95 10.74 0.77
CA ALA A 103 8.59 11.97 1.22
C ALA A 103 10.12 11.92 1.06
N THR A 104 10.74 10.76 1.32
CA THR A 104 12.19 10.59 1.16
C THR A 104 12.57 10.64 -0.32
N ALA A 105 11.85 9.93 -1.19
CA ALA A 105 12.12 9.94 -2.62
C ALA A 105 11.95 11.35 -3.22
N VAL A 106 10.91 12.09 -2.80
CA VAL A 106 10.69 13.48 -3.26
C VAL A 106 11.81 14.39 -2.78
N ARG A 107 12.19 14.32 -1.49
CA ARG A 107 13.26 15.15 -0.92
C ARG A 107 14.58 14.93 -1.62
N GLU A 108 15.00 13.69 -1.80
CA GLU A 108 16.24 13.36 -2.50
C GLU A 108 16.18 13.77 -3.96
N GLY A 109 15.04 13.58 -4.64
CA GLY A 109 14.89 14.01 -6.03
C GLY A 109 14.94 15.51 -6.23
N VAL A 110 14.43 16.30 -5.28
CA VAL A 110 14.57 17.77 -5.28
C VAL A 110 16.03 18.17 -4.99
N ASP A 111 16.67 17.59 -3.97
CA ASP A 111 18.05 17.87 -3.60
C ASP A 111 19.04 17.55 -4.73
N ASP A 112 18.78 16.49 -5.49
CA ASP A 112 19.59 16.05 -6.65
C ASP A 112 19.24 16.80 -7.95
N GLY A 113 18.21 17.65 -7.94
CA GLY A 113 17.74 18.40 -9.11
C GLY A 113 17.02 17.54 -10.16
N HIS A 114 16.51 16.37 -9.77
CA HIS A 114 15.72 15.48 -10.61
C HIS A 114 14.24 15.86 -10.62
N PHE A 115 13.79 16.56 -9.58
CA PHE A 115 12.41 17.03 -9.43
C PHE A 115 12.36 18.54 -9.25
N ASP A 116 11.25 19.13 -9.65
CA ASP A 116 10.92 20.51 -9.35
C ASP A 116 10.77 20.70 -7.84
N GLU A 117 10.96 21.94 -7.36
CA GLU A 117 10.85 22.27 -5.95
C GLU A 117 9.43 22.05 -5.43
N ALA A 118 9.28 21.19 -4.45
CA ALA A 118 8.01 20.82 -3.83
C ALA A 118 8.20 20.49 -2.35
N ASP A 119 7.12 20.56 -1.57
CA ASP A 119 7.11 20.09 -0.18
C ASP A 119 6.95 18.56 -0.16
N PRO A 120 7.96 17.80 0.31
CA PRO A 120 7.93 16.35 0.31
C PRO A 120 6.79 15.76 1.15
N ASP A 121 6.45 16.41 2.28
CA ASP A 121 5.41 15.93 3.19
C ASP A 121 4.00 16.19 2.60
N GLU A 122 3.80 17.31 1.89
CA GLU A 122 2.55 17.57 1.18
C GLU A 122 2.32 16.58 0.03
N VAL A 123 3.37 16.30 -0.77
CA VAL A 123 3.30 15.32 -1.86
C VAL A 123 3.00 13.92 -1.31
N ALA A 124 3.72 13.50 -0.28
CA ALA A 124 3.51 12.19 0.35
C ALA A 124 2.09 12.06 0.91
N ARG A 125 1.58 13.08 1.58
CA ARG A 125 0.21 13.10 2.10
C ARG A 125 -0.84 13.00 0.99
N PHE A 126 -0.65 13.72 -0.12
CA PHE A 126 -1.55 13.59 -1.26
C PHE A 126 -1.57 12.16 -1.80
N VAL A 127 -0.38 11.59 -2.08
CA VAL A 127 -0.24 10.24 -2.63
C VAL A 127 -0.89 9.20 -1.71
N THR A 128 -0.58 9.24 -0.40
CA THR A 128 -1.15 8.31 0.59
C THR A 128 -2.68 8.44 0.65
N THR A 129 -3.20 9.67 0.63
CA THR A 129 -4.64 9.92 0.63
C THR A 129 -5.30 9.41 -0.64
N ALA A 130 -4.70 9.63 -1.81
CA ALA A 130 -5.21 9.17 -3.09
C ALA A 130 -5.24 7.64 -3.17
N ILE A 131 -4.18 6.95 -2.73
CA ILE A 131 -4.13 5.48 -2.65
C ILE A 131 -5.27 4.95 -1.77
N ASN A 132 -5.47 5.52 -0.57
CA ASN A 132 -6.54 5.11 0.32
C ASN A 132 -7.93 5.37 -0.30
N GLY A 133 -8.12 6.50 -0.95
CA GLY A 133 -9.35 6.83 -1.69
C GLY A 133 -9.60 5.87 -2.85
N GLY A 134 -8.58 5.58 -3.65
CA GLY A 134 -8.62 4.64 -4.76
C GLY A 134 -8.98 3.22 -4.32
N HIS A 135 -8.41 2.77 -3.19
CA HIS A 135 -8.77 1.48 -2.61
C HIS A 135 -10.27 1.40 -2.26
N VAL A 136 -10.83 2.45 -1.66
CA VAL A 136 -12.27 2.53 -1.39
C VAL A 136 -13.08 2.49 -2.69
N ARG A 137 -12.67 3.24 -3.72
CA ARG A 137 -13.36 3.29 -5.01
C ARG A 137 -13.33 1.94 -5.73
N ARG A 138 -12.17 1.26 -5.72
CA ARG A 138 -12.02 -0.10 -6.24
C ARG A 138 -13.00 -1.07 -5.59
N VAL A 139 -13.02 -1.14 -4.25
CA VAL A 139 -13.81 -2.13 -3.52
C VAL A 139 -15.30 -1.80 -3.52
N ALA A 140 -15.66 -0.53 -3.30
CA ALA A 140 -17.05 -0.13 -3.14
C ALA A 140 -17.76 0.22 -4.46
N LEU A 141 -17.01 0.69 -5.48
CA LEU A 141 -17.58 1.18 -6.73
C LEU A 141 -17.17 0.32 -7.94
N GLY A 142 -16.24 -0.64 -7.78
CA GLY A 142 -15.72 -1.46 -8.85
C GLY A 142 -14.85 -0.68 -9.85
N GLU A 143 -14.24 0.42 -9.42
CA GLU A 143 -13.37 1.24 -10.27
C GLU A 143 -12.04 0.54 -10.54
N ASP A 144 -11.51 0.69 -11.75
CA ASP A 144 -10.21 0.16 -12.11
C ASP A 144 -9.11 0.86 -11.30
N PRO A 145 -8.22 0.12 -10.62
CA PRO A 145 -7.09 0.73 -9.89
C PRO A 145 -6.22 1.62 -10.77
N GLU A 146 -6.14 1.35 -12.06
CA GLU A 146 -5.39 2.17 -13.01
C GLU A 146 -5.90 3.61 -13.10
N GLU A 147 -7.21 3.85 -12.94
CA GLU A 147 -7.76 5.21 -12.90
C GLU A 147 -7.19 6.03 -11.73
N THR A 148 -6.98 5.42 -10.56
CA THR A 148 -6.33 6.08 -9.43
C THR A 148 -4.84 6.30 -9.68
N ARG A 149 -4.17 5.32 -10.29
CA ARG A 149 -2.76 5.42 -10.68
C ARG A 149 -2.53 6.61 -11.60
N GLU A 150 -3.31 6.74 -12.67
CA GLU A 150 -3.23 7.85 -13.63
C GLU A 150 -3.40 9.22 -12.94
N VAL A 151 -4.32 9.32 -11.96
CA VAL A 151 -4.50 10.56 -11.18
C VAL A 151 -3.26 10.90 -10.35
N ILE A 152 -2.64 9.91 -9.72
CA ILE A 152 -1.41 10.11 -8.93
C ILE A 152 -0.25 10.49 -9.84
N GLU A 153 -0.06 9.78 -10.96
CA GLU A 153 1.00 10.07 -11.93
C GLU A 153 0.86 11.49 -12.50
N GLY A 154 -0.35 11.89 -12.88
CA GLY A 154 -0.61 13.26 -13.36
C GLY A 154 -0.34 14.33 -12.29
N TYR A 155 -0.62 14.04 -11.01
CA TYR A 155 -0.27 14.94 -9.92
C TYR A 155 1.25 15.03 -9.73
N LEU A 156 1.96 13.92 -9.75
CA LEU A 156 3.43 13.89 -9.63
C LEU A 156 4.12 14.58 -10.82
N GLU A 157 3.60 14.40 -12.04
CA GLU A 157 4.08 15.15 -13.21
C GLU A 157 3.92 16.66 -13.01
N LEU A 158 2.75 17.10 -12.55
CA LEU A 158 2.46 18.52 -12.34
C LEU A 158 3.31 19.14 -11.21
N GLN A 159 3.55 18.41 -10.13
CA GLN A 159 4.23 18.92 -8.95
C GLN A 159 5.76 18.79 -9.02
N LEU A 160 6.25 17.72 -9.64
CA LEU A 160 7.65 17.33 -9.61
C LEU A 160 8.33 17.34 -11.00
N GLY A 161 7.55 17.50 -12.09
CA GLY A 161 8.04 17.22 -13.43
C GLY A 161 8.38 15.73 -13.65
N TRP A 162 7.93 14.85 -12.76
CA TRP A 162 8.19 13.42 -12.84
C TRP A 162 7.29 12.74 -13.89
N THR A 163 7.90 11.86 -14.70
CA THR A 163 7.16 11.07 -15.69
C THR A 163 7.59 9.60 -15.58
N PRO A 164 6.63 8.64 -15.55
CA PRO A 164 6.95 7.22 -15.47
C PRO A 164 7.91 6.77 -16.60
N GLY A 165 8.96 6.02 -16.24
CA GLY A 165 9.85 5.37 -17.21
C GLY A 165 10.84 6.30 -17.94
N VAL A 166 10.88 7.59 -17.63
CA VAL A 166 11.89 8.51 -18.20
C VAL A 166 13.05 8.67 -17.21
N VAL A 167 14.10 7.86 -17.41
CA VAL A 167 15.41 8.09 -16.80
C VAL A 167 16.22 8.87 -17.83
N ALA A 168 16.53 10.13 -17.56
CA ALA A 168 17.31 11.00 -18.46
C ALA A 168 18.80 10.65 -18.40
#